data_35c8a859cb46867544226597f649e321
#
_entry.id   35c8a859cb46867544226597f649e321
#
_cell.length_a   1.000
_cell.length_b   1.000
_cell.length_c   1.000
_cell.angle_alpha   90.00
_cell.angle_beta   90.00
_cell.angle_gamma   90.00
#
_symmetry.space_group_name_H-M   'P 1'
#
loop_
_entity.id
_entity.type
_entity.pdbx_description
1 polymer ?
#
loop_
_entity_poly.entity_id
_entity_poly.type
_entity_poly.pdbx_seq_one_letter_code
_entity_poly.pdbx_strand_id
1 'polypeptide(L)'
;MRMTGPQRRQQLIDIGRELFGRRGYEATSIEELAALASVSKPVVYGHFGGKEGLYAVVVEQEMRRLLDRFAEALTAGGHPRELLERAALVLLDYIEEDTDGFRVLSRDSPISDAAGHYSSLLGEAAHQVEHLLAAQFSRNGYDPRPAGLYSQALVGMVAMVGAWWLEDRSRGKREVAAHLVNLAWNGMGHLEDHPRLSGDA
;
A
#
# COMPACT_ATOMS: atom_id res chain seq x y z
N MET A 1 35.22 8.25 -6.06
CA MET A 1 34.89 8.76 -4.70
C MET A 1 34.36 7.59 -3.86
N ARG A 2 34.89 7.37 -2.64
CA ARG A 2 34.48 6.22 -1.81
C ARG A 2 33.13 6.55 -1.14
N MET A 3 32.10 5.71 -1.33
CA MET A 3 30.79 5.90 -0.68
C MET A 3 30.92 5.86 0.85
N THR A 4 30.14 6.69 1.52
CA THR A 4 29.98 6.65 2.99
C THR A 4 29.11 5.44 3.40
N GLY A 5 29.13 5.05 4.67
CA GLY A 5 28.28 3.97 5.18
C GLY A 5 26.79 4.17 4.91
N PRO A 6 26.20 5.35 5.19
CA PRO A 6 24.81 5.64 4.85
C PRO A 6 24.49 5.55 3.35
N GLN A 7 25.37 6.07 2.49
CA GLN A 7 25.20 5.97 1.03
C GLN A 7 25.22 4.51 0.55
N ARG A 8 26.12 3.71 1.12
CA ARG A 8 26.20 2.27 0.81
C ARG A 8 24.94 1.53 1.27
N ARG A 9 24.45 1.85 2.46
CA ARG A 9 23.21 1.29 2.98
C ARG A 9 22.04 1.58 2.06
N GLN A 10 21.89 2.83 1.58
CA GLN A 10 20.83 3.22 0.67
C GLN A 10 20.95 2.51 -0.67
N GLN A 11 22.15 2.42 -1.24
CA GLN A 11 22.39 1.67 -2.48
C GLN A 11 21.93 0.20 -2.38
N LEU A 12 22.25 -0.45 -1.25
CA LEU A 12 21.82 -1.84 -1.03
C LEU A 12 20.30 -1.97 -0.92
N ILE A 13 19.62 -1.00 -0.31
CA ILE A 13 18.16 -0.96 -0.23
C ILE A 13 17.55 -0.81 -1.63
N ASP A 14 18.07 0.11 -2.45
CA ASP A 14 17.55 0.37 -3.81
C ASP A 14 17.70 -0.87 -4.71
N ILE A 15 18.86 -1.53 -4.66
CA ILE A 15 19.10 -2.80 -5.36
C ILE A 15 18.19 -3.90 -4.82
N GLY A 16 18.03 -4.00 -3.50
CA GLY A 16 17.15 -4.97 -2.86
C GLY A 16 15.71 -4.79 -3.32
N ARG A 17 15.21 -3.56 -3.34
CA ARG A 17 13.87 -3.22 -3.81
C ARG A 17 13.63 -3.68 -5.25
N GLU A 18 14.56 -3.39 -6.15
CA GLU A 18 14.47 -3.81 -7.56
C GLU A 18 14.45 -5.34 -7.69
N LEU A 19 15.36 -6.04 -7.04
CA LEU A 19 15.44 -7.49 -7.12
C LEU A 19 14.22 -8.18 -6.49
N PHE A 20 13.83 -7.77 -5.29
CA PHE A 20 12.66 -8.33 -4.61
C PHE A 20 11.36 -8.03 -5.38
N GLY A 21 11.21 -6.84 -5.94
CA GLY A 21 10.06 -6.48 -6.77
C GLY A 21 9.96 -7.31 -8.04
N ARG A 22 11.07 -7.51 -8.75
CA ARG A 22 11.07 -8.23 -10.03
C ARG A 22 11.03 -9.74 -9.88
N ARG A 23 11.79 -10.31 -8.95
CA ARG A 23 11.98 -11.76 -8.80
C ARG A 23 11.29 -12.38 -7.61
N GLY A 24 10.88 -11.56 -6.64
CA GLY A 24 10.39 -12.01 -5.35
C GLY A 24 11.51 -12.31 -4.37
N TYR A 25 11.12 -12.53 -3.11
CA TYR A 25 12.05 -12.79 -2.01
C TYR A 25 12.85 -14.08 -2.23
N GLU A 26 12.17 -15.19 -2.56
CA GLU A 26 12.81 -16.51 -2.65
C GLU A 26 13.89 -16.57 -3.73
N ALA A 27 13.61 -16.04 -4.92
CA ALA A 27 14.51 -16.08 -6.05
C ALA A 27 15.67 -15.07 -5.97
N THR A 28 15.71 -14.21 -4.96
CA THR A 28 16.78 -13.24 -4.73
C THR A 28 17.85 -13.80 -3.79
N SER A 29 19.13 -13.67 -4.14
CA SER A 29 20.26 -14.12 -3.32
C SER A 29 21.13 -12.97 -2.82
N ILE A 30 21.80 -13.17 -1.65
CA ILE A 30 22.79 -12.22 -1.12
C ILE A 30 23.99 -12.08 -2.07
N GLU A 31 24.34 -13.14 -2.77
CA GLU A 31 25.40 -13.15 -3.77
C GLU A 31 25.14 -12.15 -4.89
N GLU A 32 23.93 -12.20 -5.42
CA GLU A 32 23.50 -11.31 -6.49
C GLU A 32 23.39 -9.85 -6.02
N LEU A 33 22.80 -9.64 -4.84
CA LEU A 33 22.74 -8.30 -4.21
C LEU A 33 24.14 -7.69 -4.03
N ALA A 34 25.08 -8.47 -3.50
CA ALA A 34 26.45 -8.03 -3.30
C ALA A 34 27.18 -7.74 -4.63
N ALA A 35 26.97 -8.60 -5.65
CA ALA A 35 27.56 -8.42 -6.97
C ALA A 35 27.07 -7.13 -7.64
N LEU A 36 25.74 -6.88 -7.65
CA LEU A 36 25.15 -5.66 -8.21
C LEU A 36 25.58 -4.38 -7.47
N ALA A 37 25.74 -4.47 -6.15
CA ALA A 37 26.25 -3.36 -5.35
C ALA A 37 27.77 -3.18 -5.45
N SER A 38 28.49 -4.09 -6.12
CA SER A 38 29.95 -4.13 -6.16
C SER A 38 30.58 -4.15 -4.76
N VAL A 39 30.06 -5.02 -3.88
CA VAL A 39 30.56 -5.22 -2.51
C VAL A 39 30.72 -6.72 -2.22
N SER A 40 31.42 -7.03 -1.12
CA SER A 40 31.45 -8.40 -0.60
C SER A 40 30.21 -8.74 0.24
N LYS A 41 29.83 -10.04 0.31
CA LYS A 41 28.73 -10.50 1.17
C LYS A 41 28.80 -10.01 2.62
N PRO A 42 29.98 -10.04 3.30
CA PRO A 42 30.11 -9.49 4.66
C PRO A 42 29.65 -8.04 4.80
N VAL A 43 29.72 -7.23 3.75
CA VAL A 43 29.21 -5.85 3.78
C VAL A 43 27.68 -5.85 3.88
N VAL A 44 27.00 -6.69 3.12
CA VAL A 44 25.52 -6.82 3.20
C VAL A 44 25.10 -7.32 4.58
N TYR A 45 25.76 -8.37 5.08
CA TYR A 45 25.53 -8.88 6.44
C TYR A 45 25.78 -7.83 7.52
N GLY A 46 26.83 -7.02 7.39
CA GLY A 46 27.16 -5.95 8.34
C GLY A 46 26.11 -4.84 8.40
N HIS A 47 25.37 -4.58 7.30
CA HIS A 47 24.33 -3.56 7.25
C HIS A 47 22.94 -4.06 7.65
N PHE A 48 22.62 -5.33 7.37
CA PHE A 48 21.24 -5.84 7.47
C PHE A 48 21.10 -7.18 8.19
N GLY A 49 22.22 -7.82 8.57
CA GLY A 49 22.17 -9.16 9.16
C GLY A 49 21.86 -10.30 8.16
N GLY A 50 21.52 -9.98 6.92
CA GLY A 50 21.21 -10.96 5.86
C GLY A 50 20.10 -10.51 4.91
N LYS A 51 19.59 -11.45 4.09
CA LYS A 51 18.53 -11.22 3.11
C LYS A 51 17.22 -10.78 3.79
N GLU A 52 16.86 -11.45 4.86
CA GLU A 52 15.65 -11.18 5.65
C GLU A 52 15.64 -9.75 6.21
N GLY A 53 16.74 -9.33 6.86
CA GLY A 53 16.85 -7.98 7.41
C GLY A 53 16.85 -6.89 6.34
N LEU A 54 17.46 -7.14 5.16
CA LEU A 54 17.37 -6.23 4.02
C LEU A 54 15.92 -6.15 3.50
N TYR A 55 15.25 -7.29 3.35
CA TYR A 55 13.86 -7.33 2.88
C TYR A 55 12.92 -6.57 3.82
N ALA A 56 13.03 -6.79 5.13
CA ALA A 56 12.23 -6.08 6.14
C ALA A 56 12.41 -4.55 6.04
N VAL A 57 13.64 -4.07 5.86
CA VAL A 57 13.92 -2.64 5.69
C VAL A 57 13.33 -2.10 4.38
N VAL A 58 13.39 -2.87 3.29
CA VAL A 58 12.79 -2.47 2.00
C VAL A 58 11.28 -2.36 2.14
N VAL A 59 10.62 -3.36 2.72
CA VAL A 59 9.17 -3.34 2.97
C VAL A 59 8.77 -2.16 3.84
N GLU A 60 9.48 -1.92 4.95
CA GLU A 60 9.21 -0.78 5.85
C GLU A 60 9.31 0.56 5.12
N GLN A 61 10.33 0.74 4.28
CA GLN A 61 10.48 1.98 3.52
C GLN A 61 9.37 2.18 2.49
N GLU A 62 8.98 1.14 1.78
CA GLU A 62 7.89 1.23 0.78
C GLU A 62 6.53 1.47 1.45
N MET A 63 6.26 0.82 2.59
CA MET A 63 5.08 1.10 3.41
C MET A 63 5.02 2.57 3.81
N ARG A 64 6.11 3.08 4.40
CA ARG A 64 6.17 4.48 4.84
C ARG A 64 5.94 5.43 3.67
N ARG A 65 6.61 5.19 2.54
CA ARG A 65 6.47 6.01 1.33
C ARG A 65 5.03 6.09 0.82
N LEU A 66 4.32 4.97 0.80
CA LEU A 66 2.93 4.91 0.37
C LEU A 66 1.99 5.56 1.39
N LEU A 67 2.17 5.31 2.68
CA LEU A 67 1.39 5.93 3.76
C LEU A 67 1.57 7.46 3.80
N ASP A 68 2.79 7.96 3.61
CA ASP A 68 3.06 9.40 3.56
C ASP A 68 2.30 10.07 2.39
N ARG A 69 2.27 9.43 1.21
CA ARG A 69 1.48 9.90 0.06
C ARG A 69 -0.03 9.94 0.36
N PHE A 70 -0.56 8.92 1.03
CA PHE A 70 -1.96 8.91 1.47
C PHE A 70 -2.24 10.00 2.50
N ALA A 71 -1.40 10.15 3.50
CA ALA A 71 -1.55 11.18 4.53
C ALA A 71 -1.56 12.58 3.91
N GLU A 72 -0.64 12.89 2.99
CA GLU A 72 -0.60 14.16 2.26
C GLU A 72 -1.89 14.39 1.45
N ALA A 73 -2.35 13.40 0.71
CA ALA A 73 -3.55 13.50 -0.13
C ALA A 73 -4.84 13.70 0.70
N LEU A 74 -4.93 13.06 1.87
CA LEU A 74 -6.11 13.12 2.72
C LEU A 74 -6.14 14.37 3.61
N THR A 75 -4.99 14.91 4.01
CA THR A 75 -4.90 16.13 4.82
C THR A 75 -5.16 17.42 4.02
N ALA A 76 -5.10 17.38 2.71
CA ALA A 76 -5.37 18.53 1.84
C ALA A 76 -6.81 19.07 1.95
N GLY A 77 -7.70 18.41 2.72
CA GLY A 77 -9.10 18.80 2.89
C GLY A 77 -9.92 18.67 1.60
N GLY A 78 -11.17 19.12 1.62
CA GLY A 78 -12.06 19.11 0.46
C GLY A 78 -13.32 18.28 0.67
N HIS A 79 -14.11 18.15 -0.40
CA HIS A 79 -15.34 17.36 -0.38
C HIS A 79 -15.02 15.85 -0.21
N PRO A 80 -15.80 15.06 0.55
CA PRO A 80 -15.53 13.64 0.77
C PRO A 80 -15.32 12.82 -0.51
N ARG A 81 -16.03 13.15 -1.59
CA ARG A 81 -15.82 12.53 -2.90
C ARG A 81 -14.42 12.79 -3.46
N GLU A 82 -13.90 14.01 -3.32
CA GLU A 82 -12.56 14.38 -3.76
C GLU A 82 -11.48 13.66 -2.95
N LEU A 83 -11.75 13.35 -1.67
CA LEU A 83 -10.85 12.53 -0.84
C LEU A 83 -10.76 11.11 -1.40
N LEU A 84 -11.89 10.50 -1.78
CA LEU A 84 -11.92 9.19 -2.44
C LEU A 84 -11.18 9.21 -3.79
N GLU A 85 -11.39 10.25 -4.59
CA GLU A 85 -10.70 10.41 -5.88
C GLU A 85 -9.18 10.48 -5.70
N ARG A 86 -8.71 11.30 -4.76
CA ARG A 86 -7.29 11.43 -4.44
C ARG A 86 -6.71 10.14 -3.89
N ALA A 87 -7.39 9.47 -2.97
CA ALA A 87 -6.93 8.20 -2.43
C ALA A 87 -6.76 7.11 -3.51
N ALA A 88 -7.75 6.98 -4.40
CA ALA A 88 -7.67 6.04 -5.53
C ALA A 88 -6.51 6.38 -6.47
N LEU A 89 -6.33 7.67 -6.81
CA LEU A 89 -5.24 8.12 -7.69
C LEU A 89 -3.88 7.94 -7.04
N VAL A 90 -3.70 8.22 -5.73
CA VAL A 90 -2.44 8.01 -5.02
C VAL A 90 -1.94 6.58 -5.16
N LEU A 91 -2.81 5.58 -4.98
CA LEU A 91 -2.40 4.18 -5.15
C LEU A 91 -2.04 3.87 -6.60
N LEU A 92 -2.88 4.27 -7.55
CA LEU A 92 -2.64 3.98 -8.97
C LEU A 92 -1.42 4.74 -9.51
N ASP A 93 -1.15 5.97 -9.06
CA ASP A 93 0.06 6.71 -9.36
C ASP A 93 1.29 6.01 -8.80
N TYR A 94 1.23 5.54 -7.54
CA TYR A 94 2.32 4.78 -6.93
C TYR A 94 2.62 3.48 -7.70
N ILE A 95 1.59 2.73 -8.09
CA ILE A 95 1.74 1.50 -8.90
C ILE A 95 2.37 1.80 -10.27
N GLU A 96 2.05 2.92 -10.88
CA GLU A 96 2.59 3.32 -12.18
C GLU A 96 4.03 3.80 -12.08
N GLU A 97 4.33 4.64 -11.10
CA GLU A 97 5.64 5.28 -10.89
C GLU A 97 6.66 4.33 -10.26
N ASP A 98 6.22 3.44 -9.38
CA ASP A 98 7.06 2.54 -8.60
C ASP A 98 6.50 1.11 -8.52
N THR A 99 6.38 0.49 -9.69
CA THR A 99 5.86 -0.88 -9.84
C THR A 99 6.63 -1.90 -8.98
N ASP A 100 7.96 -1.79 -8.88
CA ASP A 100 8.78 -2.73 -8.10
C ASP A 100 8.52 -2.54 -6.59
N GLY A 101 8.35 -1.29 -6.12
CA GLY A 101 7.96 -1.00 -4.74
C GLY A 101 6.59 -1.58 -4.40
N PHE A 102 5.60 -1.39 -5.26
CA PHE A 102 4.28 -1.97 -5.05
C PHE A 102 4.28 -3.51 -5.06
N ARG A 103 5.08 -4.13 -5.94
CA ARG A 103 5.23 -5.60 -5.96
C ARG A 103 5.85 -6.13 -4.67
N VAL A 104 6.81 -5.40 -4.08
CA VAL A 104 7.36 -5.77 -2.76
C VAL A 104 6.27 -5.77 -1.69
N LEU A 105 5.37 -4.79 -1.71
CA LEU A 105 4.27 -4.67 -0.74
C LEU A 105 3.16 -5.72 -0.97
N SER A 106 2.81 -6.02 -2.23
CA SER A 106 1.64 -6.83 -2.58
C SER A 106 1.92 -8.34 -2.70
N ARG A 107 3.19 -8.77 -2.79
CA ARG A 107 3.53 -10.18 -2.88
C ARG A 107 3.61 -10.82 -1.50
N ASP A 108 3.07 -12.03 -1.39
CA ASP A 108 3.23 -12.85 -0.21
C ASP A 108 4.72 -13.13 0.04
N SER A 109 5.20 -12.81 1.23
CA SER A 109 6.54 -13.16 1.68
C SER A 109 6.47 -14.45 2.51
N PRO A 110 7.37 -15.41 2.29
CA PRO A 110 7.46 -16.63 3.11
C PRO A 110 7.98 -16.37 4.53
N ILE A 111 8.42 -15.15 4.82
CA ILE A 111 8.67 -14.73 6.19
C ILE A 111 7.28 -14.56 6.82
N SER A 112 6.82 -15.61 7.52
CA SER A 112 5.44 -15.74 8.03
C SER A 112 5.02 -14.61 9.00
N ASP A 113 5.99 -13.90 9.59
CA ASP A 113 5.75 -12.67 10.34
C ASP A 113 5.63 -11.44 9.41
N ALA A 114 6.11 -11.55 8.17
CA ALA A 114 6.01 -10.52 7.15
C ALA A 114 4.72 -10.58 6.33
N ALA A 115 3.97 -11.69 6.35
CA ALA A 115 2.57 -11.74 5.85
C ALA A 115 1.69 -10.72 6.58
N GLY A 116 2.13 -10.25 7.77
CA GLY A 116 1.60 -9.09 8.45
C GLY A 116 1.85 -7.75 7.75
N HIS A 117 2.81 -7.59 6.84
CA HIS A 117 3.18 -6.25 6.36
C HIS A 117 2.16 -5.64 5.40
N TYR A 118 1.70 -6.39 4.39
CA TYR A 118 0.61 -5.89 3.52
C TYR A 118 -0.69 -5.77 4.28
N SER A 119 -1.00 -6.75 5.13
CA SER A 119 -2.13 -6.72 6.06
C SER A 119 -2.02 -5.56 7.05
N SER A 120 -0.81 -5.26 7.58
CA SER A 120 -0.59 -4.12 8.47
C SER A 120 -0.63 -2.78 7.74
N LEU A 121 -0.16 -2.70 6.50
CA LEU A 121 -0.31 -1.53 5.64
C LEU A 121 -1.78 -1.22 5.36
N LEU A 122 -2.56 -2.25 4.97
CA LEU A 122 -4.00 -2.11 4.75
C LEU A 122 -4.73 -1.76 6.05
N GLY A 123 -4.32 -2.35 7.17
CA GLY A 123 -4.85 -2.06 8.49
C GLY A 123 -4.61 -0.60 8.92
N GLU A 124 -3.40 -0.09 8.73
CA GLU A 124 -3.08 1.32 9.02
C GLU A 124 -3.86 2.28 8.12
N ALA A 125 -3.92 1.99 6.81
CA ALA A 125 -4.72 2.77 5.87
C ALA A 125 -6.21 2.74 6.25
N ALA A 126 -6.76 1.57 6.62
CA ALA A 126 -8.14 1.42 7.04
C ALA A 126 -8.42 2.20 8.33
N HIS A 127 -7.49 2.20 9.29
CA HIS A 127 -7.64 2.96 10.53
C HIS A 127 -7.71 4.48 10.28
N GLN A 128 -6.87 5.01 9.39
CA GLN A 128 -6.92 6.42 8.99
C GLN A 128 -8.26 6.76 8.31
N VAL A 129 -8.72 5.91 7.39
CA VAL A 129 -10.02 6.07 6.71
C VAL A 129 -11.19 5.96 7.68
N GLU A 130 -11.13 5.06 8.67
CA GLU A 130 -12.15 4.91 9.72
C GLU A 130 -12.40 6.21 10.48
N HIS A 131 -11.35 6.90 10.92
CA HIS A 131 -11.48 8.18 11.61
C HIS A 131 -12.18 9.23 10.74
N LEU A 132 -11.85 9.29 9.46
CA LEU A 132 -12.50 10.22 8.52
C LEU A 132 -13.97 9.88 8.31
N LEU A 133 -14.29 8.59 8.14
CA LEU A 133 -15.67 8.12 7.95
C LEU A 133 -16.52 8.32 9.21
N ALA A 134 -16.00 7.99 10.40
CA ALA A 134 -16.71 8.19 11.67
C ALA A 134 -17.09 9.66 11.88
N ALA A 135 -16.14 10.58 11.60
CA ALA A 135 -16.41 12.01 11.66
C ALA A 135 -17.47 12.45 10.64
N GLN A 136 -17.43 11.90 9.41
CA GLN A 136 -18.39 12.22 8.37
C GLN A 136 -19.79 11.65 8.66
N PHE A 137 -19.88 10.44 9.17
CA PHE A 137 -21.15 9.81 9.60
C PHE A 137 -21.81 10.64 10.69
N SER A 138 -21.05 11.00 11.73
CA SER A 138 -21.56 11.84 12.83
C SER A 138 -22.08 13.19 12.33
N ARG A 139 -21.39 13.84 11.38
CA ARG A 139 -21.83 15.12 10.80
C ARG A 139 -23.14 15.01 10.00
N ASN A 140 -23.39 13.85 9.39
CA ASN A 140 -24.58 13.59 8.58
C ASN A 140 -25.70 12.89 9.37
N GLY A 141 -25.54 12.69 10.69
CA GLY A 141 -26.53 12.06 11.54
C GLY A 141 -26.58 10.54 11.48
N TYR A 142 -25.61 9.90 10.84
CA TYR A 142 -25.47 8.44 10.84
C TYR A 142 -24.73 7.95 12.09
N ASP A 143 -24.97 6.69 12.45
CA ASP A 143 -24.20 6.01 13.49
C ASP A 143 -22.72 5.85 13.04
N PRO A 144 -21.73 6.33 13.82
CA PRO A 144 -20.33 6.19 13.47
C PRO A 144 -19.75 4.78 13.70
N ARG A 145 -20.43 3.92 14.47
CA ARG A 145 -19.91 2.58 14.84
C ARG A 145 -19.58 1.68 13.64
N PRO A 146 -20.32 1.68 12.51
CA PRO A 146 -19.96 0.90 11.34
C PRO A 146 -18.78 1.46 10.51
N ALA A 147 -18.20 2.61 10.86
CA ALA A 147 -17.13 3.24 10.07
C ALA A 147 -15.94 2.31 9.82
N GLY A 148 -15.56 1.49 10.83
CA GLY A 148 -14.49 0.51 10.69
C GLY A 148 -14.77 -0.57 9.65
N LEU A 149 -16.02 -1.04 9.54
CA LEU A 149 -16.42 -1.98 8.49
C LEU A 149 -16.31 -1.37 7.10
N TYR A 150 -16.82 -0.15 6.92
CA TYR A 150 -16.78 0.55 5.64
C TYR A 150 -15.37 0.95 5.23
N SER A 151 -14.50 1.29 6.19
CA SER A 151 -13.10 1.60 5.91
C SER A 151 -12.35 0.37 5.38
N GLN A 152 -12.55 -0.81 5.97
CA GLN A 152 -11.98 -2.06 5.49
C GLN A 152 -12.47 -2.40 4.07
N ALA A 153 -13.77 -2.22 3.80
CA ALA A 153 -14.34 -2.46 2.48
C ALA A 153 -13.74 -1.52 1.42
N LEU A 154 -13.63 -0.22 1.72
CA LEU A 154 -13.07 0.78 0.80
C LEU A 154 -11.60 0.52 0.51
N VAL A 155 -10.79 0.33 1.55
CA VAL A 155 -9.36 0.07 1.40
C VAL A 155 -9.12 -1.24 0.66
N GLY A 156 -9.85 -2.31 1.03
CA GLY A 156 -9.76 -3.60 0.34
C GLY A 156 -10.13 -3.50 -1.15
N MET A 157 -11.21 -2.77 -1.48
CA MET A 157 -11.62 -2.55 -2.87
C MET A 157 -10.52 -1.85 -3.69
N VAL A 158 -9.96 -0.76 -3.17
CA VAL A 158 -8.92 0.00 -3.87
C VAL A 158 -7.64 -0.84 -4.01
N ALA A 159 -7.24 -1.54 -2.96
CA ALA A 159 -6.04 -2.39 -2.96
C ALA A 159 -6.16 -3.56 -3.95
N MET A 160 -7.31 -4.26 -3.96
CA MET A 160 -7.55 -5.39 -4.86
C MET A 160 -7.61 -4.95 -6.32
N VAL A 161 -8.28 -3.83 -6.62
CA VAL A 161 -8.31 -3.27 -7.98
C VAL A 161 -6.94 -2.77 -8.40
N GLY A 162 -6.16 -2.17 -7.49
CA GLY A 162 -4.78 -1.78 -7.75
C GLY A 162 -3.88 -2.97 -8.11
N ALA A 163 -3.99 -4.08 -7.36
CA ALA A 163 -3.25 -5.30 -7.65
C ALA A 163 -3.66 -5.92 -9.00
N TRP A 164 -4.96 -5.96 -9.30
CA TRP A 164 -5.45 -6.39 -10.61
C TRP A 164 -4.94 -5.48 -11.74
N TRP A 165 -5.00 -4.16 -11.56
CA TRP A 165 -4.56 -3.19 -12.57
C TRP A 165 -3.04 -3.23 -12.78
N LEU A 166 -2.25 -3.69 -11.82
CA LEU A 166 -0.82 -3.94 -12.00
C LEU A 166 -0.56 -4.92 -13.14
N GLU A 167 -1.39 -5.96 -13.25
CA GLU A 167 -1.24 -7.03 -14.25
C GLU A 167 -1.98 -6.75 -15.57
N ASP A 168 -3.11 -6.02 -15.50
CA ASP A 168 -3.92 -5.63 -16.67
C ASP A 168 -4.00 -4.11 -16.83
N ARG A 169 -3.15 -3.57 -17.69
CA ARG A 169 -3.09 -2.13 -18.03
C ARG A 169 -3.98 -1.73 -19.21
N SER A 170 -4.96 -2.55 -19.57
CA SER A 170 -5.89 -2.27 -20.69
C SER A 170 -6.69 -0.99 -20.50
N ARG A 171 -6.91 -0.55 -19.25
CA ARG A 171 -7.60 0.69 -18.88
C ARG A 171 -6.63 1.72 -18.29
N GLY A 172 -6.86 3.00 -18.61
CA GLY A 172 -6.09 4.09 -18.02
C GLY A 172 -6.39 4.28 -16.53
N LYS A 173 -5.40 4.73 -15.76
CA LYS A 173 -5.55 4.91 -14.30
C LYS A 173 -6.72 5.82 -13.91
N ARG A 174 -6.97 6.89 -14.66
CA ARG A 174 -8.08 7.80 -14.37
C ARG A 174 -9.45 7.15 -14.60
N GLU A 175 -9.57 6.28 -15.60
CA GLU A 175 -10.79 5.49 -15.84
C GLU A 175 -11.02 4.53 -14.67
N VAL A 176 -9.98 3.79 -14.25
CA VAL A 176 -10.06 2.87 -13.11
C VAL A 176 -10.44 3.62 -11.83
N ALA A 177 -9.77 4.75 -11.53
CA ALA A 177 -10.10 5.58 -10.38
C ALA A 177 -11.56 6.07 -10.43
N ALA A 178 -12.03 6.52 -11.60
CA ALA A 178 -13.41 7.00 -11.75
C ALA A 178 -14.45 5.89 -11.45
N HIS A 179 -14.21 4.66 -11.90
CA HIS A 179 -15.09 3.53 -11.59
C HIS A 179 -15.08 3.15 -10.12
N LEU A 180 -13.90 3.14 -9.48
CA LEU A 180 -13.78 2.91 -8.03
C LEU A 180 -14.57 3.95 -7.23
N VAL A 181 -14.35 5.22 -7.56
CA VAL A 181 -15.04 6.34 -6.89
C VAL A 181 -16.55 6.28 -7.14
N ASN A 182 -16.97 5.99 -8.37
CA ASN A 182 -18.40 5.86 -8.70
C ASN A 182 -19.08 4.78 -7.85
N LEU A 183 -18.43 3.62 -7.71
CA LEU A 183 -18.97 2.52 -6.89
C LEU A 183 -19.01 2.90 -5.41
N ALA A 184 -17.89 3.40 -4.86
CA ALA A 184 -17.80 3.78 -3.45
C ALA A 184 -18.77 4.92 -3.10
N TRP A 185 -18.78 5.99 -3.89
CA TRP A 185 -19.59 7.18 -3.62
C TRP A 185 -21.08 6.89 -3.68
N ASN A 186 -21.54 6.22 -4.73
CA ASN A 186 -22.96 5.92 -4.89
C ASN A 186 -23.44 4.86 -3.89
N GLY A 187 -22.61 3.89 -3.55
CA GLY A 187 -22.91 2.94 -2.48
C GLY A 187 -23.06 3.63 -1.12
N MET A 188 -22.09 4.45 -0.75
CA MET A 188 -22.12 5.17 0.54
C MET A 188 -23.19 6.27 0.61
N GLY A 189 -23.62 6.82 -0.54
CA GLY A 189 -24.68 7.85 -0.58
C GLY A 189 -26.07 7.32 -0.22
N HIS A 190 -26.25 6.01 -0.16
CA HIS A 190 -27.53 5.35 0.09
C HIS A 190 -27.42 4.28 1.19
N LEU A 191 -26.56 4.50 2.17
CA LEU A 191 -26.43 3.59 3.32
C LEU A 191 -27.73 3.61 4.14
N GLU A 192 -28.18 2.42 4.54
CA GLU A 192 -29.27 2.25 5.48
C GLU A 192 -28.76 2.35 6.90
N ASP A 193 -29.52 3.02 7.81
CA ASP A 193 -29.15 3.10 9.23
C ASP A 193 -29.11 1.72 9.91
N HIS A 194 -29.97 0.82 9.46
CA HIS A 194 -30.10 -0.55 9.98
C HIS A 194 -30.20 -1.55 8.81
N PRO A 195 -29.08 -1.81 8.10
CA PRO A 195 -29.12 -2.73 6.96
C PRO A 195 -29.51 -4.14 7.38
N ARG A 196 -30.38 -4.79 6.61
CA ARG A 196 -30.86 -6.15 6.83
C ARG A 196 -30.67 -7.01 5.60
N LEU A 197 -30.49 -8.31 5.82
CA LEU A 197 -30.53 -9.29 4.72
C LEU A 197 -31.99 -9.56 4.34
N SER A 198 -32.21 -9.96 3.07
CA SER A 198 -33.54 -10.20 2.51
C SER A 198 -34.34 -11.31 3.23
N GLY A 199 -33.74 -12.09 4.12
CA GLY A 199 -34.38 -13.13 4.93
C GLY A 199 -34.66 -12.75 6.39
N ASP A 200 -34.28 -11.54 6.81
CA ASP A 200 -34.38 -11.08 8.22
C ASP A 200 -35.71 -10.28 8.45
N ALA A 201 -36.85 -10.82 7.96
CA ALA A 201 -38.16 -10.21 8.11
C ALA A 201 -38.89 -10.73 9.34
#